data_e7890544d639cff5066cb8975f369c59
#
_entry.id   e7890544d639cff5066cb8975f369c59
#
_cell.length_a   1.000
_cell.length_b   1.000
_cell.length_c   1.000
_cell.angle_alpha   90.00
_cell.angle_beta   90.00
_cell.angle_gamma   90.00
#
_symmetry.space_group_name_H-M   'P 1'
#
loop_
_entity.id
_entity.type
_entity.pdbx_description
1 polymer ?
#
loop_
_entity_poly.entity_id
_entity_poly.type
_entity_poly.pdbx_seq_one_letter_code
_entity_poly.pdbx_strand_id
1 'polypeptide(L)'
;MVILGIDPGLAHTGWGIIEERRGEVRCRAYGCIETSAGSPLAVRLSHIAHDLKDVVERYRPDTAAVESIYFGANVRSAIPTAHARGAALVALSECALEIGEYTPMQIKQAVVGTGAADKRQVAYMVRTLLSLIHI
;
A
#
# COMPACT_ATOMS: atom_id res chain seq x y z
N MET A 1 -16.48 0.60 -5.66
CA MET A 1 -15.58 -0.13 -4.76
C MET A 1 -14.42 0.78 -4.35
N VAL A 2 -14.14 0.85 -3.08
CA VAL A 2 -13.03 1.64 -2.53
C VAL A 2 -11.92 0.69 -2.08
N ILE A 3 -10.71 0.93 -2.57
CA ILE A 3 -9.56 0.06 -2.35
C ILE A 3 -8.45 0.86 -1.67
N LEU A 4 -7.91 0.32 -0.58
CA LEU A 4 -6.71 0.84 0.06
C LEU A 4 -5.50 0.05 -0.45
N GLY A 5 -4.56 0.75 -1.06
CA GLY A 5 -3.29 0.16 -1.46
C GLY A 5 -2.18 0.56 -0.51
N ILE A 6 -1.28 -0.37 -0.21
CA ILE A 6 -0.18 -0.14 0.72
C ILE A 6 1.13 -0.66 0.14
N ASP A 7 2.13 0.20 0.18
CA ASP A 7 3.53 -0.15 -0.07
C ASP A 7 4.29 -0.10 1.25
N PRO A 8 4.53 -1.25 1.90
CA PRO A 8 5.15 -1.27 3.20
C PRO A 8 6.64 -0.92 3.15
N GLY A 9 7.03 -0.02 4.02
CA GLY A 9 8.43 0.30 4.25
C GLY A 9 8.60 0.83 5.67
N LEU A 10 9.70 0.49 6.31
CA LEU A 10 9.90 0.87 7.72
C LEU A 10 10.06 2.38 7.89
N ALA A 11 10.88 3.02 7.06
CA ALA A 11 11.05 4.48 7.08
C ALA A 11 9.86 5.19 6.45
N HIS A 12 9.31 4.64 5.38
CA HIS A 12 8.21 5.20 4.60
C HIS A 12 7.24 4.10 4.21
N THR A 13 6.04 4.15 4.74
CA THR A 13 4.93 3.30 4.30
C THR A 13 3.98 4.15 3.48
N GLY A 14 3.94 3.89 2.18
CA GLY A 14 3.03 4.57 1.28
C GLY A 14 1.64 3.96 1.31
N TRP A 15 0.63 4.78 1.17
CA TRP A 15 -0.75 4.33 1.04
C TRP A 15 -1.53 5.19 0.05
N GLY A 16 -2.54 4.59 -0.54
CA GLY A 16 -3.44 5.30 -1.43
C GLY A 16 -4.85 4.74 -1.38
N ILE A 17 -5.82 5.60 -1.60
CA ILE A 17 -7.24 5.24 -1.68
C ILE A 17 -7.71 5.41 -3.11
N ILE A 18 -8.18 4.33 -3.69
CA ILE A 18 -8.75 4.33 -5.04
C ILE A 18 -10.21 3.97 -4.98
N GLU A 19 -10.99 4.69 -5.77
CA GLU A 19 -12.40 4.40 -5.98
C GLU A 19 -12.64 4.00 -7.42
N GLU A 20 -13.25 2.83 -7.60
CA GLU A 20 -13.71 2.35 -8.90
C GLU A 20 -15.23 2.48 -8.97
N ARG A 21 -15.72 3.17 -10.00
CA ARG A 21 -17.15 3.26 -10.32
C ARG A 21 -17.34 3.14 -11.82
N ARG A 22 -18.13 2.14 -12.24
CA ARG A 22 -18.50 1.95 -13.66
C ARG A 22 -17.31 1.92 -14.60
N GLY A 23 -16.23 1.26 -14.19
CA GLY A 23 -15.00 1.19 -14.98
C GLY A 23 -14.09 2.41 -14.88
N GLU A 24 -14.53 3.49 -14.24
CA GLU A 24 -13.69 4.63 -13.95
C GLU A 24 -12.96 4.45 -12.63
N VAL A 25 -11.67 4.74 -12.63
CA VAL A 25 -10.81 4.62 -11.45
C VAL A 25 -10.29 6.01 -11.09
N ARG A 26 -10.49 6.40 -9.83
CA ARG A 26 -10.03 7.69 -9.31
C ARG A 26 -9.23 7.52 -8.05
N CYS A 27 -8.15 8.28 -7.92
CA CYS A 27 -7.42 8.40 -6.68
C CYS A 27 -8.12 9.43 -5.78
N ARG A 28 -8.62 9.00 -4.62
CA ARG A 28 -9.30 9.89 -3.68
C ARG A 28 -8.35 10.54 -2.70
N ALA A 29 -7.32 9.79 -2.29
CA ALA A 29 -6.35 10.28 -1.32
C ALA A 29 -5.09 9.42 -1.37
N TYR A 30 -4.00 9.96 -0.89
CA TYR A 30 -2.76 9.23 -0.72
C TYR A 30 -1.90 9.90 0.35
N GLY A 31 -0.94 9.17 0.85
CA GLY A 31 -0.03 9.70 1.84
C GLY A 31 1.14 8.75 2.11
N CYS A 32 1.98 9.18 3.02
CA CYS A 32 3.13 8.42 3.45
C CYS A 32 3.23 8.49 4.97
N ILE A 33 3.34 7.32 5.59
CA ILE A 33 3.61 7.20 7.02
C ILE A 33 5.11 7.13 7.20
N GLU A 34 5.67 8.11 7.88
CA GLU A 34 7.10 8.18 8.11
C GLU A 34 7.43 7.80 9.55
N THR A 35 8.49 7.04 9.74
CA THR A 35 9.02 6.72 11.06
C THR A 35 10.49 7.10 11.15
N SER A 36 10.91 7.46 12.35
CA SER A 36 12.29 7.91 12.60
C SER A 36 13.23 6.72 12.85
N ALA A 37 14.38 6.70 12.18
CA ALA A 37 15.41 5.70 12.42
C ALA A 37 15.94 5.71 13.86
N GLY A 38 15.82 6.83 14.58
CA GLY A 38 16.22 6.94 15.97
C GLY A 38 15.24 6.35 16.98
N SER A 39 14.04 5.98 16.54
CA SER A 39 13.02 5.40 17.43
C SER A 39 13.17 3.87 17.51
N PRO A 40 12.80 3.26 18.63
CA PRO A 40 12.79 1.80 18.75
C PRO A 40 11.89 1.15 17.69
N LEU A 41 12.29 -0.02 17.21
CA LEU A 41 11.55 -0.74 16.18
C LEU A 41 10.07 -0.94 16.54
N ALA A 42 9.79 -1.37 17.76
CA ALA A 42 8.42 -1.59 18.21
C ALA A 42 7.56 -0.32 18.13
N VAL A 43 8.14 0.83 18.47
CA VAL A 43 7.45 2.12 18.39
C VAL A 43 7.19 2.49 16.93
N ARG A 44 8.15 2.26 16.04
CA ARG A 44 7.98 2.50 14.62
C ARG A 44 6.86 1.66 14.03
N LEU A 45 6.82 0.37 14.37
CA LEU A 45 5.79 -0.54 13.89
C LEU A 45 4.41 -0.19 14.44
N SER A 46 4.34 0.20 15.70
CA SER A 46 3.10 0.67 16.32
C SER A 46 2.57 1.94 15.63
N HIS A 47 3.46 2.87 15.28
CA HIS A 47 3.11 4.08 14.55
C HIS A 47 2.50 3.73 13.18
N ILE A 48 3.14 2.83 12.43
CA ILE A 48 2.63 2.39 11.13
C ILE A 48 1.23 1.77 11.28
N ALA A 49 1.08 0.86 12.22
CA ALA A 49 -0.20 0.19 12.44
C ALA A 49 -1.31 1.17 12.84
N HIS A 50 -1.01 2.08 13.75
CA HIS A 50 -1.96 3.08 14.23
C HIS A 50 -2.42 4.01 13.09
N ASP A 51 -1.48 4.53 12.31
CA ASP A 51 -1.80 5.46 11.23
C ASP A 51 -2.58 4.76 10.11
N LEU A 52 -2.29 3.49 9.82
CA LEU A 52 -3.09 2.73 8.86
C LEU A 52 -4.51 2.51 9.33
N LYS A 53 -4.72 2.26 10.62
CA LYS A 53 -6.06 2.15 11.19
C LYS A 53 -6.84 3.47 11.06
N ASP A 54 -6.18 4.60 11.26
CA ASP A 54 -6.78 5.92 11.07
C ASP A 54 -7.19 6.14 9.61
N VAL A 55 -6.36 5.72 8.67
CA VAL A 55 -6.69 5.78 7.23
C VAL A 55 -7.93 4.94 6.92
N VAL A 56 -7.99 3.71 7.44
CA VAL A 56 -9.14 2.83 7.24
C VAL A 56 -10.41 3.45 7.83
N GLU A 57 -10.33 3.99 9.03
CA GLU A 57 -11.47 4.62 9.68
C GLU A 57 -11.98 5.83 8.89
N ARG A 58 -11.07 6.64 8.38
CA ARG A 58 -11.40 7.86 7.65
C ARG A 58 -12.01 7.57 6.28
N TYR A 59 -11.46 6.65 5.52
CA TYR A 59 -11.87 6.41 4.12
C TYR A 59 -12.76 5.20 3.93
N ARG A 60 -12.84 4.31 4.90
CA ARG A 60 -13.70 3.13 4.89
C ARG A 60 -13.60 2.30 3.62
N PRO A 61 -12.39 1.82 3.28
CA PRO A 61 -12.22 0.99 2.10
C PRO A 61 -12.98 -0.34 2.23
N ASP A 62 -13.38 -0.88 1.08
CA ASP A 62 -14.03 -2.18 1.02
C ASP A 62 -13.01 -3.32 1.11
N THR A 63 -11.81 -3.08 0.60
CA THR A 63 -10.73 -4.06 0.57
C THR A 63 -9.38 -3.35 0.60
N ALA A 64 -8.34 -4.10 0.89
CA ALA A 64 -6.97 -3.61 0.86
C ALA A 64 -6.09 -4.48 -0.04
N ALA A 65 -5.12 -3.84 -0.66
CA ALA A 65 -4.10 -4.50 -1.46
C ALA A 65 -2.73 -4.15 -0.88
N VAL A 66 -1.93 -5.15 -0.60
CA VAL A 66 -0.59 -4.98 -0.04
C VAL A 66 0.42 -5.61 -0.97
N GLU A 67 1.47 -4.85 -1.29
CA GLU A 67 2.54 -5.38 -2.10
C GLU A 67 3.28 -6.50 -1.38
N SER A 68 3.49 -7.60 -2.08
CA SER A 68 4.29 -8.71 -1.59
C SER A 68 5.76 -8.37 -1.61
N ILE A 69 6.50 -8.87 -0.61
CA ILE A 69 7.94 -8.72 -0.60
C ILE A 69 8.53 -9.62 -1.67
N TYR A 70 9.37 -9.03 -2.50
CA TYR A 70 10.20 -9.77 -3.43
C TYR A 70 11.59 -9.92 -2.84
N PHE A 71 12.03 -11.15 -2.61
CA PHE A 71 13.38 -11.45 -2.18
C PHE A 71 14.32 -11.34 -3.38
N GLY A 72 14.66 -10.10 -3.74
CA GLY A 72 15.69 -9.82 -4.70
C GLY A 72 17.08 -9.87 -4.07
N ALA A 73 18.04 -9.26 -4.71
CA ALA A 73 19.46 -9.35 -4.37
C ALA A 73 19.87 -8.75 -3.01
N ASN A 74 18.98 -8.11 -2.25
CA ASN A 74 19.37 -7.40 -1.04
C ASN A 74 18.51 -7.77 0.18
N VAL A 75 18.99 -8.73 0.96
CA VAL A 75 18.36 -9.18 2.20
C VAL A 75 18.27 -8.08 3.25
N ARG A 76 19.23 -7.14 3.27
CA ARG A 76 19.24 -6.06 4.27
C ARG A 76 18.05 -5.12 4.17
N SER A 77 17.59 -4.83 2.96
CA SER A 77 16.40 -4.01 2.74
C SER A 77 15.10 -4.80 2.88
N ALA A 78 15.14 -6.11 2.72
CA ALA A 78 13.98 -6.98 2.84
C ALA A 78 13.50 -7.10 4.30
N ILE A 79 14.40 -7.16 5.27
CA ILE A 79 14.03 -7.32 6.68
C ILE A 79 13.22 -6.13 7.22
N PRO A 80 13.66 -4.87 7.07
CA PRO A 80 12.85 -3.73 7.50
C PRO A 80 11.49 -3.66 6.81
N THR A 81 11.45 -3.98 5.53
CA THR A 81 10.20 -4.02 4.77
C THR A 81 9.27 -5.11 5.30
N ALA A 82 9.80 -6.28 5.64
CA ALA A 82 9.02 -7.37 6.21
C ALA A 82 8.42 -6.99 7.57
N HIS A 83 9.16 -6.30 8.41
CA HIS A 83 8.63 -5.78 9.67
C HIS A 83 7.46 -4.83 9.44
N ALA A 84 7.63 -3.85 8.57
CA ALA A 84 6.58 -2.89 8.25
C ALA A 84 5.35 -3.57 7.64
N ARG A 85 5.59 -4.53 6.73
CA ARG A 85 4.53 -5.31 6.12
C ARG A 85 3.74 -6.10 7.14
N GLY A 86 4.40 -6.73 8.11
CA GLY A 86 3.73 -7.45 9.20
C GLY A 86 2.83 -6.53 10.03
N ALA A 87 3.32 -5.35 10.39
CA ALA A 87 2.53 -4.36 11.12
C ALA A 87 1.30 -3.91 10.31
N ALA A 88 1.47 -3.69 9.01
CA ALA A 88 0.37 -3.32 8.12
C ALA A 88 -0.69 -4.42 8.04
N LEU A 89 -0.28 -5.66 7.84
CA LEU A 89 -1.20 -6.80 7.75
C LEU A 89 -2.02 -6.98 9.03
N VAL A 90 -1.38 -6.87 10.18
CA VAL A 90 -2.06 -6.95 11.48
C VAL A 90 -3.09 -5.83 11.62
N ALA A 91 -2.70 -4.59 11.31
CA ALA A 91 -3.60 -3.45 11.40
C ALA A 91 -4.84 -3.62 10.51
N LEU A 92 -4.64 -4.05 9.26
CA LEU A 92 -5.74 -4.27 8.32
C LEU A 92 -6.64 -5.43 8.74
N SER A 93 -6.06 -6.50 9.25
CA SER A 93 -6.81 -7.65 9.76
C SER A 93 -7.69 -7.25 10.95
N GLU A 94 -7.17 -6.43 11.86
CA GLU A 94 -7.94 -5.92 13.00
C GLU A 94 -9.09 -4.99 12.56
N CYS A 95 -8.98 -4.39 11.39
CA CYS A 95 -10.06 -3.60 10.79
C CYS A 95 -11.07 -4.46 10.00
N ALA A 96 -10.93 -5.77 10.04
CA ALA A 96 -11.80 -6.73 9.33
C ALA A 96 -11.84 -6.54 7.82
N LEU A 97 -10.75 -6.02 7.23
CA LEU A 97 -10.65 -5.87 5.79
C LEU A 97 -10.16 -7.17 5.13
N GLU A 98 -10.74 -7.48 3.99
CA GLU A 98 -10.17 -8.49 3.10
C GLU A 98 -8.88 -7.93 2.49
N ILE A 99 -7.82 -8.72 2.54
CA ILE A 99 -6.49 -8.29 2.11
C ILE A 99 -6.03 -9.14 0.93
N GLY A 100 -5.77 -8.47 -0.21
CA GLY A 100 -5.10 -9.08 -1.36
C GLY A 100 -3.62 -8.76 -1.33
N GLU A 101 -2.80 -9.74 -1.67
CA GLU A 101 -1.35 -9.57 -1.79
C GLU A 101 -0.96 -9.65 -3.26
N TYR A 102 -0.20 -8.66 -3.73
CA TYR A 102 0.14 -8.55 -5.13
C TYR A 102 1.65 -8.34 -5.32
N THR A 103 2.21 -9.02 -6.30
CA THR A 103 3.59 -8.76 -6.73
C THR A 103 3.65 -7.51 -7.61
N PRO A 104 4.81 -6.86 -7.72
CA PRO A 104 4.99 -5.75 -8.65
C PRO A 104 4.60 -6.10 -10.09
N MET A 105 4.86 -7.32 -10.52
CA MET A 105 4.52 -7.78 -11.85
C MET A 105 3.01 -7.90 -12.04
N GLN A 106 2.29 -8.45 -11.05
CA GLN A 106 0.83 -8.54 -11.11
C GLN A 106 0.18 -7.17 -11.20
N ILE A 107 0.74 -6.19 -10.51
CA ILE A 107 0.28 -4.82 -10.57
C ILE A 107 0.48 -4.24 -11.96
N LYS A 108 1.66 -4.43 -12.53
CA LYS A 108 1.94 -3.99 -13.91
C LYS A 108 0.97 -4.61 -14.91
N GLN A 109 0.67 -5.89 -14.77
CA GLN A 109 -0.27 -6.58 -15.64
C GLN A 109 -1.71 -6.06 -15.49
N ALA A 110 -2.15 -5.84 -14.26
CA ALA A 110 -3.48 -5.27 -13.99
C ALA A 110 -3.62 -3.88 -14.59
N VAL A 111 -2.56 -3.08 -14.51
CA VAL A 111 -2.49 -1.74 -15.06
C VAL A 111 -2.55 -1.74 -16.58
N VAL A 112 -1.81 -2.63 -17.23
CA VAL A 112 -1.83 -2.78 -18.69
C VAL A 112 -3.17 -3.32 -19.18
N GLY A 113 -3.82 -4.17 -18.39
CA GLY A 113 -5.13 -4.75 -18.72
C GLY A 113 -6.31 -3.78 -18.64
N THR A 114 -6.14 -2.65 -17.98
CA THR A 114 -7.21 -1.64 -17.84
C THR A 114 -7.31 -0.65 -19.00
N GLY A 115 -6.80 -0.99 -20.13
CA GLY A 115 -6.77 -0.34 -21.47
C GLY A 115 -7.43 1.03 -21.72
N ALA A 116 -8.16 1.58 -20.78
CA ALA A 116 -8.85 2.87 -20.90
C ALA A 116 -8.23 3.97 -20.03
N ALA A 117 -7.26 3.66 -19.20
CA ALA A 117 -6.62 4.66 -18.35
C ALA A 117 -5.38 5.21 -19.04
N ASP A 118 -5.26 6.54 -19.06
CA ASP A 118 -4.06 7.23 -19.46
C ASP A 118 -2.86 6.68 -18.66
N LYS A 119 -1.74 6.45 -19.31
CA LYS A 119 -0.51 5.99 -18.69
C LYS A 119 -0.10 6.82 -17.47
N ARG A 120 -0.35 8.11 -17.49
CA ARG A 120 -0.06 9.02 -16.36
C ARG A 120 -0.97 8.75 -15.17
N GLN A 121 -2.26 8.58 -15.41
CA GLN A 121 -3.23 8.26 -14.37
C GLN A 121 -2.92 6.90 -13.77
N VAL A 122 -2.60 5.95 -14.60
CA VAL A 122 -2.23 4.60 -14.19
C VAL A 122 -0.95 4.62 -13.35
N ALA A 123 0.10 5.29 -13.82
CA ALA A 123 1.34 5.42 -13.07
C ALA A 123 1.13 6.15 -11.75
N TYR A 124 0.32 7.18 -11.74
CA TYR A 124 -0.04 7.93 -10.56
C TYR A 124 -0.84 7.05 -9.57
N MET A 125 -1.83 6.33 -10.07
CA MET A 125 -2.63 5.43 -9.25
C MET A 125 -1.79 4.30 -8.66
N VAL A 126 -0.91 3.71 -9.46
CA VAL A 126 -0.01 2.66 -8.99
C VAL A 126 0.98 3.21 -7.98
N ARG A 127 1.57 4.38 -8.21
CA ARG A 127 2.41 5.05 -7.22
C ARG A 127 1.68 5.35 -5.96
N THR A 128 0.46 5.84 -6.09
CA THR A 128 -0.35 6.27 -4.97
C THR A 128 -0.91 5.07 -4.22
N LEU A 129 -1.47 4.12 -4.95
CA LEU A 129 -2.11 2.97 -4.38
C LEU A 129 -1.15 2.06 -3.71
N LEU A 130 -0.06 1.83 -4.36
CA LEU A 130 0.91 0.87 -3.91
C LEU A 130 2.25 1.52 -3.63
N SER A 131 2.33 2.81 -3.71
CA SER A 131 3.57 3.61 -3.72
C SER A 131 4.61 3.01 -4.62
N LEU A 132 4.13 2.33 -5.62
CA LEU A 132 4.88 1.31 -6.07
C LEU A 132 5.70 1.62 -7.08
N ILE A 133 5.63 2.37 -7.56
CA ILE A 133 6.10 1.63 -8.60
C ILE A 133 6.16 2.44 -9.77
N HIS A 134 7.10 2.50 -10.09
CA HIS A 134 7.81 2.74 -11.29
C HIS A 134 7.20 2.05 -12.51
N ILE A 135 6.30 2.64 -13.09
CA ILE A 135 5.84 2.28 -14.42
C ILE A 135 6.38 3.28 -15.41
#